data_d45ce4d3fcc45d3b74947cda37e849a5
#
_entry.id   d45ce4d3fcc45d3b74947cda37e849a5
#
_cell.length_a   1.000
_cell.length_b   1.000
_cell.length_c   1.000
_cell.angle_alpha   90.00
_cell.angle_beta   90.00
_cell.angle_gamma   90.00
#
_symmetry.space_group_name_H-M   'P 1'
#
loop_
_entity.id
_entity.type
_entity.pdbx_description
1 polymer ?
#
loop_
_entity_poly.entity_id
_entity_poly.type
_entity_poly.pdbx_seq_one_letter_code
_entity_poly.pdbx_strand_id
1 'polypeptide(L)'
;MLMYSSCYTAADSRGNARYGKRSSTFYLLASALVCCWYLYSRQKDRLYLYLVCLCGGGILNQVLKRIFERVRPDIFPVIAESGYSFPSGHAMGAICFYGILAYFAGLGLRSKPLRWGLMAAAGIYILLIGLSRVYLGVHYPTDILAGYAAGATWLFFCITLHRIFRKHYYRKIE
;
A
#
# COMPACT_ATOMS: atom_id res chain seq x y z
N MET A 1 32.00 3.24 -24.73
CA MET A 1 31.16 3.07 -23.54
C MET A 1 29.76 3.70 -23.66
N LEU A 2 29.51 4.50 -24.71
CA LEU A 2 28.20 5.20 -24.92
C LEU A 2 27.22 4.49 -25.86
N MET A 3 27.63 3.43 -26.56
CA MET A 3 26.76 2.68 -27.49
C MET A 3 25.95 1.54 -26.85
N TYR A 4 26.29 1.13 -25.62
CA TYR A 4 25.59 0.02 -24.95
C TYR A 4 24.28 0.48 -24.24
N SER A 5 24.17 1.77 -23.90
CA SER A 5 23.00 2.32 -23.21
C SER A 5 21.78 2.54 -24.13
N SER A 6 22.00 2.83 -25.42
CA SER A 6 20.90 3.14 -26.37
C SER A 6 20.13 1.91 -26.86
N CYS A 7 20.74 0.74 -26.89
CA CYS A 7 20.10 -0.50 -27.38
C CYS A 7 19.22 -1.15 -26.29
N TYR A 8 19.58 -0.97 -25.01
CA TYR A 8 18.82 -1.53 -23.88
C TYR A 8 17.53 -0.76 -23.59
N THR A 9 17.52 0.56 -23.84
CA THR A 9 16.36 1.43 -23.63
C THR A 9 15.22 1.21 -24.63
N ALA A 10 15.50 0.80 -25.85
CA ALA A 10 14.47 0.69 -26.91
C ALA A 10 13.66 -0.62 -26.86
N ALA A 11 14.28 -1.74 -26.44
CA ALA A 11 13.62 -3.05 -26.39
C ALA A 11 12.73 -3.23 -25.14
N ASP A 12 13.04 -2.53 -24.05
CA ASP A 12 12.47 -2.77 -22.73
C ASP A 12 11.30 -1.85 -22.37
N SER A 13 11.16 -0.69 -23.01
CA SER A 13 10.13 0.31 -22.69
C SER A 13 8.69 -0.21 -22.84
N ARG A 14 8.43 -1.14 -23.76
CA ARG A 14 7.10 -1.72 -24.01
C ARG A 14 6.75 -2.89 -23.05
N GLY A 15 7.72 -3.66 -22.61
CA GLY A 15 7.53 -4.74 -21.63
C GLY A 15 7.34 -4.22 -20.22
N ASN A 16 8.17 -3.28 -19.80
CA ASN A 16 8.21 -2.70 -18.46
C ASN A 16 7.03 -1.79 -18.14
N ALA A 17 6.55 -1.01 -19.12
CA ALA A 17 5.33 -0.24 -18.98
C ALA A 17 4.08 -1.13 -18.73
N ARG A 18 4.10 -2.37 -19.22
CA ARG A 18 3.01 -3.35 -18.95
C ARG A 18 3.07 -3.92 -17.54
N TYR A 19 4.26 -4.10 -16.94
CA TYR A 19 4.41 -4.65 -15.60
C TYR A 19 3.94 -3.66 -14.51
N GLY A 20 4.33 -2.39 -14.60
CA GLY A 20 3.88 -1.34 -13.69
C GLY A 20 2.36 -1.13 -13.76
N LYS A 21 1.79 -1.13 -14.98
CA LYS A 21 0.33 -1.06 -15.19
C LYS A 21 -0.43 -2.27 -14.62
N ARG A 22 0.09 -3.49 -14.76
CA ARG A 22 -0.54 -4.70 -14.24
C ARG A 22 -0.64 -4.71 -12.72
N SER A 23 0.39 -4.27 -12.00
CA SER A 23 0.38 -4.21 -10.55
C SER A 23 -0.67 -3.21 -10.04
N SER A 24 -0.72 -2.00 -10.63
CA SER A 24 -1.72 -0.98 -10.29
C SER A 24 -3.14 -1.43 -10.62
N THR A 25 -3.35 -2.11 -11.75
CA THR A 25 -4.67 -2.63 -12.15
C THR A 25 -5.19 -3.67 -11.15
N PHE A 26 -4.32 -4.56 -10.67
CA PHE A 26 -4.70 -5.55 -9.66
C PHE A 26 -5.20 -4.88 -8.36
N TYR A 27 -4.47 -3.88 -7.86
CA TYR A 27 -4.90 -3.13 -6.66
C TYR A 27 -6.24 -2.41 -6.86
N LEU A 28 -6.46 -1.82 -8.04
CA LEU A 28 -7.71 -1.14 -8.36
C LEU A 28 -8.89 -2.12 -8.41
N LEU A 29 -8.73 -3.26 -9.09
CA LEU A 29 -9.76 -4.29 -9.18
C LEU A 29 -10.07 -4.89 -7.80
N ALA A 30 -9.04 -5.24 -7.04
CA ALA A 30 -9.21 -5.77 -5.68
C ALA A 30 -9.91 -4.73 -4.77
N SER A 31 -9.53 -3.45 -4.87
CA SER A 31 -10.19 -2.38 -4.13
C SER A 31 -11.64 -2.20 -4.53
N ALA A 32 -11.95 -2.26 -5.82
CA ALA A 32 -13.33 -2.18 -6.32
C ALA A 32 -14.19 -3.33 -5.76
N LEU A 33 -13.67 -4.57 -5.76
CA LEU A 33 -14.37 -5.74 -5.18
C LEU A 33 -14.64 -5.55 -3.69
N VAL A 34 -13.67 -5.05 -2.92
CA VAL A 34 -13.85 -4.75 -1.50
C VAL A 34 -14.90 -3.67 -1.27
N CYS A 35 -14.89 -2.61 -2.08
CA CYS A 35 -15.91 -1.56 -2.02
C CYS A 35 -17.31 -2.11 -2.34
N CYS A 36 -17.45 -2.90 -3.41
CA CYS A 36 -18.71 -3.55 -3.77
C CYS A 36 -19.22 -4.46 -2.63
N TRP A 37 -18.34 -5.23 -2.02
CA TRP A 37 -18.69 -6.08 -0.88
C TRP A 37 -19.22 -5.28 0.30
N TYR A 38 -18.54 -4.19 0.70
CA TYR A 38 -19.00 -3.35 1.82
C TYR A 38 -20.28 -2.59 1.50
N LEU A 39 -20.49 -2.17 0.25
CA LEU A 39 -21.76 -1.58 -0.21
C LEU A 39 -22.89 -2.60 -0.13
N TYR A 40 -22.70 -3.79 -0.69
CA TYR A 40 -23.69 -4.88 -0.66
C TYR A 40 -24.04 -5.28 0.78
N SER A 41 -23.03 -5.43 1.64
CA SER A 41 -23.17 -5.78 3.06
C SER A 41 -23.70 -4.63 3.93
N ARG A 42 -23.97 -3.45 3.34
CA ARG A 42 -24.42 -2.21 4.02
C ARG A 42 -23.51 -1.75 5.16
N GLN A 43 -22.21 -2.11 5.13
CA GLN A 43 -21.24 -1.77 6.17
C GLN A 43 -20.54 -0.43 5.84
N LYS A 44 -21.34 0.66 5.84
CA LYS A 44 -20.87 2.01 5.43
C LYS A 44 -19.67 2.51 6.24
N ASP A 45 -19.64 2.23 7.55
CA ASP A 45 -18.53 2.65 8.42
C ASP A 45 -17.20 2.02 8.00
N ARG A 46 -17.21 0.73 7.65
CA ARG A 46 -16.01 0.03 7.17
C ARG A 46 -15.59 0.52 5.80
N LEU A 47 -16.55 0.75 4.91
CA LEU A 47 -16.28 1.32 3.58
C LEU A 47 -15.63 2.70 3.70
N TYR A 48 -16.19 3.58 4.54
CA TYR A 48 -15.64 4.91 4.75
C TYR A 48 -14.20 4.85 5.28
N LEU A 49 -13.97 4.06 6.34
CA LEU A 49 -12.62 3.89 6.89
C LEU A 49 -11.64 3.31 5.87
N TYR A 50 -12.08 2.33 5.07
CA TYR A 50 -11.29 1.74 4.00
C TYR A 50 -10.87 2.79 2.96
N LEU A 51 -11.82 3.58 2.47
CA LEU A 51 -11.55 4.62 1.46
C LEU A 51 -10.63 5.71 2.01
N VAL A 52 -10.87 6.19 3.23
CA VAL A 52 -10.02 7.20 3.89
C VAL A 52 -8.60 6.66 4.06
N CYS A 53 -8.45 5.40 4.45
CA CYS A 53 -7.14 4.78 4.64
C CYS A 53 -6.38 4.67 3.31
N LEU A 54 -7.01 4.20 2.24
CA LEU A 54 -6.35 4.02 0.95
C LEU A 54 -6.09 5.35 0.23
N CYS A 55 -7.12 6.18 0.06
CA CYS A 55 -6.99 7.45 -0.65
C CYS A 55 -6.05 8.40 0.09
N GLY A 56 -6.23 8.53 1.40
CA GLY A 56 -5.38 9.38 2.22
C GLY A 56 -3.93 8.88 2.28
N GLY A 57 -3.72 7.56 2.37
CA GLY A 57 -2.40 6.96 2.26
C GLY A 57 -1.74 7.24 0.91
N GLY A 58 -2.49 7.15 -0.18
CA GLY A 58 -2.01 7.50 -1.52
C GLY A 58 -1.62 8.97 -1.65
N ILE A 59 -2.46 9.88 -1.14
CA ILE A 59 -2.18 11.32 -1.12
C ILE A 59 -0.94 11.61 -0.28
N LEU A 60 -0.86 11.06 0.94
CA LEU A 60 0.30 11.24 1.81
C LEU A 60 1.59 10.74 1.14
N ASN A 61 1.55 9.59 0.47
CA ASN A 61 2.71 9.09 -0.28
C ASN A 61 3.16 10.07 -1.37
N GLN A 62 2.23 10.66 -2.13
CA GLN A 62 2.57 11.63 -3.17
C GLN A 62 3.14 12.93 -2.59
N VAL A 63 2.60 13.40 -1.46
CA VAL A 63 3.12 14.56 -0.75
C VAL A 63 4.55 14.32 -0.30
N LEU A 64 4.80 13.18 0.37
CA LEU A 64 6.15 12.81 0.83
C LEU A 64 7.13 12.67 -0.35
N LYS A 65 6.71 12.08 -1.47
CA LYS A 65 7.54 12.00 -2.68
C LYS A 65 7.97 13.36 -3.21
N ARG A 66 7.08 14.34 -3.17
CA ARG A 66 7.38 15.72 -3.61
C ARG A 66 8.26 16.50 -2.62
N ILE A 67 8.20 16.14 -1.31
CA ILE A 67 9.05 16.77 -0.29
C ILE A 67 10.50 16.26 -0.40
N PHE A 68 10.68 14.96 -0.58
CA PHE A 68 12.01 14.34 -0.55
C PHE A 68 12.70 14.25 -1.91
N GLU A 69 11.96 14.22 -3.00
CA GLU A 69 12.43 14.22 -4.40
C GLU A 69 13.59 13.24 -4.70
N ARG A 70 13.66 12.14 -3.97
CA ARG A 70 14.77 11.19 -4.06
C ARG A 70 14.78 10.49 -5.40
N VAL A 71 15.92 10.51 -6.09
CA VAL A 71 16.15 9.76 -7.35
C VAL A 71 16.16 8.27 -7.06
N ARG A 72 15.65 7.48 -8.01
CA ARG A 72 15.67 6.00 -7.93
C ARG A 72 17.07 5.41 -8.11
N PRO A 73 17.31 4.18 -7.60
CA PRO A 73 18.53 3.45 -7.93
C PRO A 73 18.68 3.28 -9.44
N ASP A 74 19.89 3.50 -9.94
CA ASP A 74 20.25 3.29 -11.37
C ASP A 74 21.17 2.08 -11.52
N ILE A 75 21.04 1.09 -10.65
CA ILE A 75 21.88 -0.12 -10.63
C ILE A 75 21.02 -1.29 -11.13
N PHE A 76 21.03 -1.52 -12.46
CA PHE A 76 20.35 -2.63 -13.13
C PHE A 76 18.88 -2.81 -12.75
N PRO A 77 18.01 -1.81 -12.93
CA PRO A 77 16.58 -1.99 -12.64
C PRO A 77 15.99 -3.04 -13.58
N VAL A 78 15.37 -4.07 -13.01
CA VAL A 78 14.67 -5.13 -13.78
C VAL A 78 13.41 -4.58 -14.43
N ILE A 79 12.82 -3.52 -13.85
CA ILE A 79 11.64 -2.84 -14.38
C ILE A 79 11.83 -1.33 -14.31
N ALA A 80 11.24 -0.61 -15.27
CA ALA A 80 11.24 0.85 -15.25
C ALA A 80 10.02 1.36 -14.47
N GLU A 81 10.27 2.14 -13.43
CA GLU A 81 9.24 2.91 -12.72
C GLU A 81 9.54 4.40 -12.82
N SER A 82 8.52 5.21 -13.07
CA SER A 82 8.64 6.68 -13.17
C SER A 82 8.45 7.36 -11.81
N GLY A 83 8.99 8.59 -11.69
CA GLY A 83 8.84 9.45 -10.52
C GLY A 83 9.81 9.12 -9.39
N TYR A 84 9.65 9.83 -8.26
CA TYR A 84 10.56 9.76 -7.12
C TYR A 84 10.54 8.41 -6.40
N SER A 85 11.69 8.08 -5.78
CA SER A 85 11.89 6.80 -5.10
C SER A 85 11.30 6.76 -3.69
N PHE A 86 11.48 7.82 -2.92
CA PHE A 86 11.17 7.86 -1.49
C PHE A 86 9.86 8.60 -1.19
N PRO A 87 9.01 8.07 -0.29
CA PRO A 87 9.01 6.68 0.19
C PRO A 87 8.39 5.73 -0.83
N SER A 88 8.58 4.41 -0.64
CA SER A 88 8.00 3.40 -1.53
C SER A 88 6.48 3.36 -1.46
N GLY A 89 5.82 3.66 -2.59
CA GLY A 89 4.37 3.61 -2.69
C GLY A 89 3.80 2.20 -2.57
N HIS A 90 4.53 1.17 -3.04
CA HIS A 90 4.13 -0.22 -2.90
C HIS A 90 4.18 -0.69 -1.44
N ALA A 91 5.22 -0.32 -0.69
CA ALA A 91 5.34 -0.65 0.72
C ALA A 91 4.24 0.03 1.56
N MET A 92 4.04 1.33 1.35
CA MET A 92 3.02 2.11 2.04
C MET A 92 1.60 1.65 1.68
N GLY A 93 1.33 1.45 0.39
CA GLY A 93 0.03 0.96 -0.10
C GLY A 93 -0.29 -0.45 0.39
N ALA A 94 0.72 -1.34 0.48
CA ALA A 94 0.53 -2.69 1.02
C ALA A 94 0.08 -2.65 2.49
N ILE A 95 0.67 -1.80 3.33
CA ILE A 95 0.22 -1.64 4.72
C ILE A 95 -1.21 -1.09 4.77
N CYS A 96 -1.51 -0.04 4.01
CA CYS A 96 -2.86 0.53 4.01
C CYS A 96 -3.89 -0.49 3.54
N PHE A 97 -3.62 -1.22 2.45
CA PHE A 97 -4.57 -2.18 1.88
C PHE A 97 -4.70 -3.46 2.73
N TYR A 98 -3.60 -4.20 2.91
CA TYR A 98 -3.65 -5.48 3.62
C TYR A 98 -3.82 -5.30 5.13
N GLY A 99 -3.26 -4.24 5.70
CA GLY A 99 -3.40 -3.92 7.13
C GLY A 99 -4.84 -3.60 7.52
N ILE A 100 -5.54 -2.78 6.73
CA ILE A 100 -6.96 -2.47 7.01
C ILE A 100 -7.87 -3.67 6.81
N LEU A 101 -7.60 -4.51 5.80
CA LEU A 101 -8.36 -5.75 5.58
C LEU A 101 -8.13 -6.77 6.70
N ALA A 102 -6.88 -6.97 7.11
CA ALA A 102 -6.55 -7.84 8.25
C ALA A 102 -7.19 -7.33 9.55
N TYR A 103 -7.20 -6.03 9.78
CA TYR A 103 -7.92 -5.42 10.91
C TYR A 103 -9.41 -5.75 10.89
N PHE A 104 -10.10 -5.55 9.76
CA PHE A 104 -11.53 -5.85 9.67
C PHE A 104 -11.84 -7.34 9.79
N ALA A 105 -11.05 -8.19 9.14
CA ALA A 105 -11.22 -9.64 9.26
C ALA A 105 -10.97 -10.10 10.70
N GLY A 106 -9.94 -9.54 11.36
CA GLY A 106 -9.63 -9.82 12.77
C GLY A 106 -10.74 -9.44 13.76
N LEU A 107 -11.55 -8.42 13.45
CA LEU A 107 -12.71 -8.05 14.26
C LEU A 107 -13.82 -9.13 14.23
N GLY A 108 -13.94 -9.88 13.13
CA GLY A 108 -14.92 -10.97 13.00
C GLY A 108 -14.47 -12.29 13.63
N LEU A 109 -13.20 -12.43 13.99
CA LEU A 109 -12.64 -13.68 14.52
C LEU A 109 -12.77 -13.75 16.05
N ARG A 110 -13.47 -14.79 16.55
CA ARG A 110 -13.58 -15.07 17.99
C ARG A 110 -12.29 -15.70 18.55
N SER A 111 -11.60 -16.51 17.76
CA SER A 111 -10.37 -17.18 18.16
C SER A 111 -9.17 -16.24 18.16
N LYS A 112 -8.52 -16.04 19.31
CA LYS A 112 -7.31 -15.24 19.42
C LYS A 112 -6.15 -15.79 18.58
N PRO A 113 -5.83 -17.10 18.62
CA PRO A 113 -4.75 -17.65 17.77
C PRO A 113 -4.98 -17.40 16.28
N LEU A 114 -6.22 -17.59 15.80
CA LEU A 114 -6.55 -17.36 14.39
C LEU A 114 -6.38 -15.87 14.00
N ARG A 115 -6.75 -14.95 14.90
CA ARG A 115 -6.52 -13.50 14.69
C ARG A 115 -5.04 -13.19 14.59
N TRP A 116 -4.22 -13.72 15.49
CA TRP A 116 -2.77 -13.50 15.44
C TRP A 116 -2.14 -14.14 14.20
N GLY A 117 -2.57 -15.35 13.82
CA GLY A 117 -2.13 -15.98 12.58
C GLY A 117 -2.45 -15.14 11.34
N LEU A 118 -3.67 -14.58 11.25
CA LEU A 118 -4.06 -13.68 10.16
C LEU A 118 -3.18 -12.41 10.11
N MET A 119 -2.94 -11.79 11.27
CA MET A 119 -2.10 -10.59 11.34
C MET A 119 -0.64 -10.90 10.93
N ALA A 120 -0.11 -12.03 11.38
CA ALA A 120 1.22 -12.48 11.00
C ALA A 120 1.33 -12.75 9.50
N ALA A 121 0.35 -13.46 8.92
CA ALA A 121 0.30 -13.74 7.49
C ALA A 121 0.24 -12.44 6.66
N ALA A 122 -0.62 -11.48 7.06
CA ALA A 122 -0.68 -10.18 6.41
C ALA A 122 0.65 -9.42 6.54
N GLY A 123 1.28 -9.44 7.71
CA GLY A 123 2.60 -8.83 7.94
C GLY A 123 3.69 -9.43 7.04
N ILE A 124 3.77 -10.76 6.96
CA ILE A 124 4.72 -11.46 6.08
C ILE A 124 4.49 -11.06 4.62
N TYR A 125 3.24 -11.03 4.18
CA TYR A 125 2.91 -10.66 2.79
C TYR A 125 3.29 -9.21 2.48
N ILE A 126 3.03 -8.28 3.39
CA ILE A 126 3.45 -6.87 3.28
C ILE A 126 4.97 -6.77 3.16
N LEU A 127 5.72 -7.48 4.01
CA LEU A 127 7.19 -7.53 3.96
C LEU A 127 7.69 -8.06 2.61
N LEU A 128 7.10 -9.13 2.09
CA LEU A 128 7.47 -9.70 0.80
C LEU A 128 7.23 -8.71 -0.35
N ILE A 129 6.14 -7.93 -0.32
CA ILE A 129 5.89 -6.89 -1.32
C ILE A 129 7.01 -5.84 -1.29
N GLY A 130 7.41 -5.35 -0.14
CA GLY A 130 8.50 -4.38 -0.05
C GLY A 130 9.85 -4.94 -0.48
N LEU A 131 10.21 -6.14 -0.02
CA LEU A 131 11.44 -6.82 -0.41
C LEU A 131 11.51 -7.03 -1.92
N SER A 132 10.39 -7.37 -2.56
CA SER A 132 10.32 -7.50 -4.01
C SER A 132 10.72 -6.21 -4.75
N ARG A 133 10.47 -5.03 -4.19
CA ARG A 133 10.84 -3.74 -4.80
C ARG A 133 12.35 -3.49 -4.76
N VAL A 134 13.00 -3.92 -3.68
CA VAL A 134 14.47 -3.90 -3.58
C VAL A 134 15.08 -4.88 -4.57
N TYR A 135 14.55 -6.11 -4.61
CA TYR A 135 15.01 -7.14 -5.56
C TYR A 135 14.89 -6.70 -7.02
N LEU A 136 13.83 -5.98 -7.37
CA LEU A 136 13.61 -5.43 -8.71
C LEU A 136 14.46 -4.19 -9.02
N GLY A 137 15.27 -3.71 -8.08
CA GLY A 137 16.18 -2.57 -8.28
C GLY A 137 15.50 -1.21 -8.39
N VAL A 138 14.21 -1.09 -8.02
CA VAL A 138 13.43 0.15 -8.20
C VAL A 138 13.37 1.03 -6.96
N HIS A 139 13.76 0.52 -5.80
CA HIS A 139 13.78 1.21 -4.50
C HIS A 139 14.99 0.84 -3.67
N TYR A 140 15.47 1.80 -2.87
CA TYR A 140 16.43 1.52 -1.81
C TYR A 140 15.74 0.85 -0.61
N PRO A 141 16.45 0.04 0.20
CA PRO A 141 15.89 -0.54 1.42
C PRO A 141 15.27 0.52 2.36
N THR A 142 15.87 1.70 2.44
CA THR A 142 15.39 2.84 3.24
C THR A 142 14.05 3.38 2.76
N ASP A 143 13.77 3.32 1.43
CA ASP A 143 12.47 3.75 0.87
C ASP A 143 11.35 2.80 1.33
N ILE A 144 11.67 1.50 1.45
CA ILE A 144 10.73 0.48 1.92
C ILE A 144 10.44 0.68 3.40
N LEU A 145 11.48 0.85 4.23
CA LEU A 145 11.32 1.09 5.67
C LEU A 145 10.50 2.36 5.94
N ALA A 146 10.80 3.45 5.22
CA ALA A 146 10.02 4.68 5.32
C ALA A 146 8.58 4.50 4.86
N GLY A 147 8.35 3.74 3.78
CA GLY A 147 7.02 3.39 3.29
C GLY A 147 6.21 2.60 4.33
N TYR A 148 6.85 1.62 4.99
CA TYR A 148 6.21 0.88 6.08
C TYR A 148 5.91 1.78 7.28
N ALA A 149 6.85 2.60 7.72
CA ALA A 149 6.64 3.51 8.85
C ALA A 149 5.50 4.50 8.58
N ALA A 150 5.51 5.16 7.43
CA ALA A 150 4.48 6.11 7.03
C ALA A 150 3.11 5.43 6.87
N GLY A 151 3.07 4.24 6.23
CA GLY A 151 1.84 3.46 6.05
C GLY A 151 1.25 2.98 7.37
N ALA A 152 2.09 2.47 8.28
CA ALA A 152 1.67 2.01 9.60
C ALA A 152 1.14 3.17 10.46
N THR A 153 1.82 4.30 10.47
CA THR A 153 1.40 5.51 11.17
C THR A 153 0.05 6.00 10.66
N TRP A 154 -0.12 6.06 9.34
CA TRP A 154 -1.38 6.48 8.72
C TRP A 154 -2.52 5.51 9.02
N LEU A 155 -2.29 4.21 8.87
CA LEU A 155 -3.28 3.17 9.20
C LEU A 155 -3.72 3.25 10.67
N PHE A 156 -2.75 3.36 11.59
CA PHE A 156 -3.03 3.48 13.02
C PHE A 156 -3.83 4.73 13.34
N PHE A 157 -3.47 5.87 12.74
CA PHE A 157 -4.22 7.12 12.85
C PHE A 157 -5.67 6.96 12.40
N CYS A 158 -5.90 6.40 11.21
CA CYS A 158 -7.24 6.18 10.67
C CYS A 158 -8.09 5.27 11.59
N ILE A 159 -7.53 4.15 12.06
CA ILE A 159 -8.22 3.22 12.95
C ILE A 159 -8.57 3.89 14.29
N THR A 160 -7.63 4.63 14.87
CA THR A 160 -7.82 5.30 16.15
C THR A 160 -8.90 6.37 16.04
N LEU A 161 -8.82 7.21 15.02
CA LEU A 161 -9.81 8.26 14.77
C LEU A 161 -11.21 7.69 14.57
N HIS A 162 -11.35 6.63 13.77
CA HIS A 162 -12.62 5.93 13.57
C HIS A 162 -13.19 5.37 14.88
N ARG A 163 -12.35 4.78 15.73
CA ARG A 163 -12.79 4.26 17.05
C ARG A 163 -13.29 5.37 17.96
N ILE A 164 -12.62 6.52 17.98
CA ILE A 164 -13.02 7.69 18.78
C ILE A 164 -14.37 8.22 18.30
N PHE A 165 -14.53 8.45 16.99
CA PHE A 165 -15.79 8.93 16.42
C PHE A 165 -16.96 7.97 16.68
N ARG A 166 -16.73 6.67 16.47
CA ARG A 166 -17.75 5.65 16.71
C ARG A 166 -18.20 5.65 18.18
N LYS A 167 -17.26 5.69 19.13
CA LYS A 167 -17.59 5.75 20.58
C LYS A 167 -18.39 7.00 20.93
N HIS A 168 -18.05 8.13 20.33
CA HIS A 168 -18.76 9.40 20.60
C HIS A 168 -20.16 9.44 20.01
N TYR A 169 -20.35 8.84 18.81
CA TYR A 169 -21.64 8.75 18.14
C TYR A 169 -22.64 7.88 18.91
N TYR A 170 -22.21 6.69 19.35
CA TYR A 170 -23.09 5.79 20.13
C TYR A 170 -23.45 6.36 21.51
N ARG A 171 -22.54 7.10 22.16
CA ARG A 171 -22.79 7.73 23.44
C ARG A 171 -23.82 8.87 23.41
N LYS A 172 -24.12 9.43 22.25
CA LYS A 172 -25.14 10.47 22.07
C LYS A 172 -26.54 9.93 21.81
N ILE A 173 -26.67 8.63 21.56
CA ILE A 173 -27.94 7.97 21.22
C ILE A 173 -28.51 7.22 22.45
N GLU A 174 -27.68 6.97 23.48
CA GLU A 174 -28.10 6.52 24.82
C GLU A 174 -28.46 7.69 25.70
#